data_07cc9ea7ae4237f55840b5e3479aaed1
#
_entry.id   07cc9ea7ae4237f55840b5e3479aaed1
#
_cell.length_a   1.000
_cell.length_b   1.000
_cell.length_c   1.000
_cell.angle_alpha   90.00
_cell.angle_beta   90.00
_cell.angle_gamma   90.00
#
_symmetry.space_group_name_H-M   'P 1'
#
loop_
_entity.id
_entity.type
_entity.pdbx_description
1 polymer ?
#
loop_
_entity_poly.entity_id
_entity_poly.type
_entity_poly.pdbx_seq_one_letter_code
_entity_poly.pdbx_strand_id
1 'polypeptide(L)'
;MQALLLERPAYLIPAVVLAELVLLLIWRRWRTPPARQAVRLGLILFPMMIVVQALVTTDRERIVLVCRQLASAVEDADTDRLADHLSDDIIAQSAQGTALNKTALLARLSEMLNKYHVEELRLRDIDVQFDESTVRVRFRAICRVVAQSSIYPRIVTSWLLHLDSSDQGWRVTRIQQLRSPVPGLDLLTDPF
;
A
#
# COMPACT_ATOMS: atom_id res chain seq x y z
N MET A 1 -3.25 -21.54 6.04
CA MET A 1 -2.18 -21.50 7.06
C MET A 1 -0.82 -21.00 6.55
N GLN A 2 -0.49 -21.11 5.27
CA GLN A 2 0.78 -20.61 4.69
C GLN A 2 0.88 -19.07 4.63
N ALA A 3 -0.22 -18.35 4.45
CA ALA A 3 -0.25 -16.89 4.35
C ALA A 3 0.14 -16.17 5.67
N LEU A 4 -0.14 -16.76 6.84
CA LEU A 4 0.08 -16.11 8.14
C LEU A 4 1.56 -15.91 8.52
N LEU A 5 2.45 -16.79 8.05
CA LEU A 5 3.88 -16.73 8.38
C LEU A 5 4.67 -15.72 7.52
N LEU A 6 4.26 -15.53 6.27
CA LEU A 6 4.92 -14.61 5.32
C LEU A 6 4.41 -13.17 5.43
N GLU A 7 3.15 -12.97 5.83
CA GLU A 7 2.52 -11.64 5.86
C GLU A 7 2.84 -10.82 7.12
N ARG A 8 3.39 -11.42 8.18
CA ARG A 8 3.71 -10.69 9.42
C ARG A 8 5.11 -11.03 9.92
N PRO A 9 6.16 -10.40 9.38
CA PRO A 9 7.55 -10.60 9.79
C PRO A 9 7.78 -10.36 11.29
N ALA A 10 6.92 -9.55 11.92
CA ALA A 10 6.99 -9.27 13.35
C ALA A 10 6.88 -10.52 14.26
N TYR A 11 6.23 -11.59 13.81
CA TYR A 11 6.12 -12.84 14.59
C TYR A 11 7.23 -13.85 14.25
N LEU A 12 7.83 -13.74 13.09
CA LEU A 12 8.85 -14.68 12.63
C LEU A 12 10.17 -14.45 13.36
N ILE A 13 10.56 -13.20 13.57
CA ILE A 13 11.79 -12.85 14.30
C ILE A 13 11.79 -13.44 15.72
N PRO A 14 10.78 -13.20 16.58
CA PRO A 14 10.77 -13.81 17.92
C PRO A 14 10.67 -15.34 17.89
N ALA A 15 9.98 -15.93 16.90
CA ALA A 15 9.92 -17.38 16.77
C ALA A 15 11.28 -17.99 16.42
N VAL A 16 12.03 -17.37 15.52
CA VAL A 16 13.40 -17.79 15.15
C VAL A 16 14.34 -17.64 16.33
N VAL A 17 14.30 -16.52 17.06
CA VAL A 17 15.13 -16.31 18.26
C VAL A 17 14.81 -17.35 19.34
N LEU A 18 13.53 -17.67 19.53
CA LEU A 18 13.13 -18.71 20.49
C LEU A 18 13.64 -20.09 20.05
N ALA A 19 13.54 -20.42 18.77
CA ALA A 19 14.05 -21.69 18.23
C ALA A 19 15.57 -21.83 18.42
N GLU A 20 16.33 -20.75 18.16
CA GLU A 20 17.79 -20.72 18.40
C GLU A 20 18.13 -20.90 19.90
N LEU A 21 17.41 -20.23 20.79
CA LEU A 21 17.57 -20.37 22.23
C LEU A 21 17.32 -21.82 22.67
N VAL A 22 16.28 -22.47 22.17
CA VAL A 22 15.96 -23.88 22.45
C VAL A 22 17.06 -24.78 21.94
N LEU A 23 17.58 -24.58 20.72
CA LEU A 23 18.69 -25.33 20.15
C LEU A 23 19.97 -25.19 21.00
N LEU A 24 20.29 -23.98 21.45
CA LEU A 24 21.43 -23.71 22.33
C LEU A 24 21.29 -24.43 23.70
N LEU A 25 20.08 -24.44 24.28
CA LEU A 25 19.79 -25.14 25.52
C LEU A 25 19.95 -26.67 25.37
N ILE A 26 19.46 -27.24 24.25
CA ILE A 26 19.62 -28.66 23.93
C ILE A 26 21.09 -28.99 23.76
N TRP A 27 21.86 -28.18 23.03
CA TRP A 27 23.29 -28.38 22.87
C TRP A 27 24.05 -28.32 24.21
N ARG A 28 23.72 -27.34 25.06
CA ARG A 28 24.34 -27.21 26.38
C ARG A 28 24.08 -28.43 27.26
N ARG A 29 22.88 -29.04 27.16
CA ARG A 29 22.48 -30.16 28.01
C ARG A 29 23.01 -31.49 27.50
N TRP A 30 23.03 -31.73 26.20
CA TRP A 30 23.29 -33.08 25.68
C TRP A 30 24.68 -33.27 25.07
N ARG A 31 25.40 -32.24 24.70
CA ARG A 31 26.78 -32.23 24.16
C ARG A 31 27.11 -33.33 23.15
N THR A 32 26.11 -33.92 22.50
CA THR A 32 26.29 -35.00 21.53
C THR A 32 26.75 -34.46 20.16
N PRO A 33 27.52 -35.28 19.38
CA PRO A 33 27.97 -34.87 18.04
C PRO A 33 26.81 -34.38 17.12
N PRO A 34 25.65 -35.08 17.04
CA PRO A 34 24.53 -34.64 16.20
C PRO A 34 23.90 -33.33 16.69
N ALA A 35 23.89 -33.05 17.99
CA ALA A 35 23.39 -31.78 18.52
C ALA A 35 24.26 -30.58 18.07
N ARG A 36 25.59 -30.78 17.97
CA ARG A 36 26.51 -29.75 17.46
C ARG A 36 26.25 -29.43 15.98
N GLN A 37 25.99 -30.46 15.18
CA GLN A 37 25.67 -30.28 13.75
C GLN A 37 24.33 -29.58 13.58
N ALA A 38 23.31 -29.92 14.35
CA ALA A 38 22.00 -29.27 14.34
C ALA A 38 22.09 -27.77 14.68
N VAL A 39 22.86 -27.41 15.71
CA VAL A 39 23.07 -26.00 16.09
C VAL A 39 23.81 -25.22 15.00
N ARG A 40 24.86 -25.79 14.38
CA ARG A 40 25.57 -25.15 13.27
C ARG A 40 24.67 -24.94 12.07
N LEU A 41 23.86 -25.94 11.71
CA LEU A 41 22.89 -25.82 10.63
C LEU A 41 21.81 -24.76 10.95
N GLY A 42 21.29 -24.71 12.16
CA GLY A 42 20.35 -23.70 12.61
C GLY A 42 20.92 -22.29 12.49
N LEU A 43 22.15 -22.11 12.96
CA LEU A 43 22.86 -20.81 12.93
C LEU A 43 23.09 -20.27 11.51
N ILE A 44 23.10 -21.13 10.49
CA ILE A 44 23.23 -20.75 9.08
C ILE A 44 21.84 -20.60 8.44
N LEU A 45 20.93 -21.54 8.66
CA LEU A 45 19.62 -21.58 8.00
C LEU A 45 18.71 -20.46 8.47
N PHE A 46 18.71 -20.11 9.77
CA PHE A 46 17.83 -19.07 10.27
C PHE A 46 18.17 -17.67 9.76
N PRO A 47 19.43 -17.20 9.80
CA PRO A 47 19.78 -15.93 9.16
C PRO A 47 19.49 -15.92 7.67
N MET A 48 19.78 -17.03 6.96
CA MET A 48 19.48 -17.15 5.54
C MET A 48 17.98 -17.02 5.26
N MET A 49 17.12 -17.61 6.09
CA MET A 49 15.66 -17.50 5.96
C MET A 49 15.18 -16.06 6.19
N ILE A 50 15.77 -15.34 7.14
CA ILE A 50 15.48 -13.91 7.38
C ILE A 50 15.91 -13.06 6.17
N VAL A 51 17.09 -13.31 5.61
CA VAL A 51 17.58 -12.63 4.41
C VAL A 51 16.68 -12.89 3.21
N VAL A 52 16.30 -14.14 2.97
CA VAL A 52 15.37 -14.50 1.88
C VAL A 52 14.04 -13.78 2.06
N GLN A 53 13.50 -13.74 3.28
CA GLN A 53 12.25 -13.04 3.57
C GLN A 53 12.37 -11.52 3.38
N ALA A 54 13.50 -10.93 3.73
CA ALA A 54 13.76 -9.50 3.52
C ALA A 54 13.93 -9.15 2.03
N LEU A 55 14.38 -10.09 1.20
CA LEU A 55 14.55 -9.91 -0.24
C LEU A 55 13.26 -10.16 -1.04
N VAL A 56 12.33 -10.93 -0.48
CA VAL A 56 11.03 -11.21 -1.14
C VAL A 56 10.05 -10.10 -0.84
N THR A 57 9.90 -9.18 -1.79
CA THR A 57 8.83 -8.19 -1.73
C THR A 57 7.49 -8.89 -1.94
N THR A 58 6.63 -8.88 -0.94
CA THR A 58 5.30 -9.48 -1.03
C THR A 58 4.39 -8.65 -1.92
N ASP A 59 3.36 -9.25 -2.54
CA ASP A 59 2.38 -8.52 -3.35
C ASP A 59 1.72 -7.39 -2.56
N ARG A 60 1.51 -7.61 -1.26
CA ARG A 60 1.00 -6.57 -0.36
C ARG A 60 1.92 -5.34 -0.31
N GLU A 61 3.24 -5.53 -0.22
CA GLU A 61 4.21 -4.42 -0.19
C GLU A 61 4.26 -3.71 -1.54
N ARG A 62 4.17 -4.45 -2.65
CA ARG A 62 4.09 -3.88 -4.00
C ARG A 62 2.85 -3.01 -4.16
N ILE A 63 1.69 -3.46 -3.68
CA ILE A 63 0.44 -2.71 -3.72
C ILE A 63 0.53 -1.44 -2.86
N VAL A 64 1.08 -1.54 -1.65
CA VAL A 64 1.32 -0.37 -0.80
C VAL A 64 2.28 0.62 -1.46
N LEU A 65 3.30 0.12 -2.17
CA LEU A 65 4.22 0.96 -2.95
C LEU A 65 3.49 1.70 -4.06
N VAL A 66 2.63 1.02 -4.84
CA VAL A 66 1.79 1.66 -5.87
C VAL A 66 0.92 2.77 -5.26
N CYS A 67 0.27 2.53 -4.11
CA CYS A 67 -0.51 3.56 -3.43
C CYS A 67 0.34 4.78 -3.04
N ARG A 68 1.58 4.57 -2.59
CA ARG A 68 2.50 5.66 -2.25
C ARG A 68 2.99 6.41 -3.49
N GLN A 69 3.24 5.71 -4.58
CA GLN A 69 3.63 6.32 -5.86
C GLN A 69 2.50 7.18 -6.42
N LEU A 70 1.24 6.72 -6.34
CA LEU A 70 0.07 7.53 -6.67
C LEU A 70 -0.02 8.79 -5.79
N ALA A 71 0.20 8.66 -4.48
CA ALA A 71 0.19 9.79 -3.57
C ALA A 71 1.29 10.82 -3.92
N SER A 72 2.52 10.35 -4.19
CA SER A 72 3.63 11.21 -4.62
C SER A 72 3.32 11.90 -5.96
N ALA A 73 2.74 11.18 -6.93
CA ALA A 73 2.37 11.79 -8.20
C ALA A 73 1.30 12.88 -8.06
N VAL A 74 0.37 12.73 -7.09
CA VAL A 74 -0.60 13.80 -6.74
C VAL A 74 0.09 15.01 -6.11
N GLU A 75 1.04 14.81 -5.19
CA GLU A 75 1.83 15.90 -4.58
C GLU A 75 2.66 16.65 -5.62
N ASP A 76 3.29 15.90 -6.53
CA ASP A 76 4.13 16.45 -7.61
C ASP A 76 3.30 17.07 -8.75
N ALA A 77 1.95 16.95 -8.72
CA ALA A 77 1.02 17.33 -9.79
C ALA A 77 1.35 16.65 -11.14
N ASP A 78 1.95 15.45 -11.09
CA ASP A 78 2.40 14.69 -12.26
C ASP A 78 1.30 13.75 -12.77
N THR A 79 0.50 14.26 -13.71
CA THR A 79 -0.62 13.51 -14.30
C THR A 79 -0.16 12.33 -15.17
N ASP A 80 1.04 12.39 -15.74
CA ASP A 80 1.57 11.32 -16.59
C ASP A 80 1.94 10.11 -15.72
N ARG A 81 2.63 10.34 -14.60
CA ARG A 81 2.91 9.29 -13.61
C ARG A 81 1.62 8.71 -13.01
N LEU A 82 0.58 9.53 -12.80
CA LEU A 82 -0.72 9.01 -12.39
C LEU A 82 -1.31 8.08 -13.46
N ALA A 83 -1.25 8.48 -14.74
CA ALA A 83 -1.79 7.69 -15.84
C ALA A 83 -1.14 6.30 -15.99
N ASP A 84 0.16 6.18 -15.67
CA ASP A 84 0.92 4.92 -15.73
C ASP A 84 0.41 3.87 -14.72
N HIS A 85 -0.13 4.31 -13.59
CA HIS A 85 -0.67 3.42 -12.56
C HIS A 85 -2.15 3.08 -12.75
N LEU A 86 -2.83 3.74 -13.70
CA LEU A 86 -4.25 3.55 -13.97
C LEU A 86 -4.45 2.60 -15.16
N SER A 87 -5.40 1.67 -15.02
CA SER A 87 -5.85 0.85 -16.15
C SER A 87 -6.54 1.73 -17.21
N ASP A 88 -6.55 1.27 -18.47
CA ASP A 88 -7.20 2.02 -19.55
C ASP A 88 -8.73 2.02 -19.40
N ASP A 89 -9.28 0.99 -18.79
CA ASP A 89 -10.71 0.79 -18.49
C ASP A 89 -11.09 1.19 -17.06
N ILE A 90 -10.26 2.02 -16.41
CA ILE A 90 -10.55 2.50 -15.06
C ILE A 90 -11.91 3.20 -14.96
N ILE A 91 -12.60 2.94 -13.88
CA ILE A 91 -13.81 3.63 -13.47
C ILE A 91 -13.55 4.34 -12.14
N ALA A 92 -13.55 5.67 -12.18
CA ALA A 92 -13.51 6.48 -10.97
C ALA A 92 -14.94 6.86 -10.57
N GLN A 93 -15.33 6.49 -9.36
CA GLN A 93 -16.66 6.74 -8.84
C GLN A 93 -16.61 7.75 -7.70
N SER A 94 -17.36 8.83 -7.84
CA SER A 94 -17.53 9.84 -6.82
C SER A 94 -18.36 9.34 -5.64
N ALA A 95 -18.34 10.05 -4.52
CA ALA A 95 -19.21 9.76 -3.37
C ALA A 95 -20.71 9.89 -3.72
N GLN A 96 -21.05 10.67 -4.75
CA GLN A 96 -22.42 10.88 -5.24
C GLN A 96 -22.82 9.89 -6.34
N GLY A 97 -21.92 8.97 -6.72
CA GLY A 97 -22.20 7.92 -7.69
C GLY A 97 -21.88 8.28 -9.15
N THR A 98 -21.37 9.48 -9.42
CA THR A 98 -20.93 9.85 -10.79
C THR A 98 -19.70 9.02 -11.17
N ALA A 99 -19.72 8.42 -12.36
CA ALA A 99 -18.62 7.61 -12.88
C ALA A 99 -17.84 8.39 -13.94
N LEU A 100 -16.50 8.37 -13.83
CA LEU A 100 -15.57 8.98 -14.78
C LEU A 100 -14.68 7.88 -15.38
N ASN A 101 -14.42 7.95 -16.67
CA ASN A 101 -13.42 7.15 -17.35
C ASN A 101 -12.00 7.75 -17.16
N LYS A 102 -10.96 7.05 -17.62
CA LYS A 102 -9.55 7.47 -17.49
C LYS A 102 -9.32 8.90 -17.99
N THR A 103 -9.78 9.21 -19.21
CA THR A 103 -9.55 10.52 -19.83
C THR A 103 -10.21 11.65 -19.04
N ALA A 104 -11.47 11.45 -18.64
CA ALA A 104 -12.20 12.44 -17.86
C ALA A 104 -11.60 12.61 -16.45
N LEU A 105 -11.16 11.51 -15.83
CA LEU A 105 -10.48 11.53 -14.53
C LEU A 105 -9.18 12.33 -14.60
N LEU A 106 -8.30 12.02 -15.57
CA LEU A 106 -7.01 12.71 -15.71
C LEU A 106 -7.19 14.19 -16.05
N ALA A 107 -8.13 14.54 -16.94
CA ALA A 107 -8.44 15.93 -17.24
C ALA A 107 -8.91 16.69 -15.98
N ARG A 108 -9.76 16.05 -15.18
CA ARG A 108 -10.26 16.62 -13.93
C ARG A 108 -9.16 16.78 -12.88
N LEU A 109 -8.31 15.76 -12.72
CA LEU A 109 -7.16 15.82 -11.80
C LEU A 109 -6.17 16.91 -12.22
N SER A 110 -5.86 17.02 -13.52
CA SER A 110 -4.99 18.09 -14.04
C SER A 110 -5.55 19.48 -13.74
N GLU A 111 -6.85 19.71 -13.98
CA GLU A 111 -7.50 20.98 -13.64
C GLU A 111 -7.42 21.29 -12.14
N MET A 112 -7.71 20.26 -11.30
CA MET A 112 -7.64 20.40 -9.84
C MET A 112 -6.22 20.71 -9.35
N LEU A 113 -5.23 19.95 -9.81
CA LEU A 113 -3.84 20.10 -9.38
C LEU A 113 -3.22 21.40 -9.84
N ASN A 114 -3.67 21.95 -10.98
CA ASN A 114 -3.29 23.31 -11.44
C ASN A 114 -3.90 24.42 -10.57
N LYS A 115 -5.10 24.20 -10.02
CA LYS A 115 -5.80 25.21 -9.21
C LYS A 115 -5.43 25.12 -7.72
N TYR A 116 -5.16 23.91 -7.24
CA TYR A 116 -4.91 23.60 -5.85
C TYR A 116 -3.58 22.89 -5.70
N HIS A 117 -2.69 23.43 -4.92
CA HIS A 117 -1.44 22.77 -4.59
C HIS A 117 -1.66 21.85 -3.39
N VAL A 118 -1.41 20.56 -3.58
CA VAL A 118 -1.53 19.54 -2.52
C VAL A 118 -0.18 19.39 -1.84
N GLU A 119 -0.14 19.66 -0.55
CA GLU A 119 1.06 19.51 0.27
C GLU A 119 0.86 18.41 1.33
N GLU A 120 1.95 17.76 1.72
CA GLU A 120 1.98 16.78 2.82
C GLU A 120 0.92 15.68 2.72
N LEU A 121 0.74 15.09 1.54
CA LEU A 121 -0.20 13.98 1.35
C LEU A 121 0.29 12.72 2.06
N ARG A 122 -0.36 12.35 3.15
CA ARG A 122 -0.03 11.18 3.95
C ARG A 122 -1.13 10.14 3.88
N LEU A 123 -0.75 8.93 3.50
CA LEU A 123 -1.66 7.78 3.55
C LEU A 123 -1.62 7.15 4.95
N ARG A 124 -2.81 6.89 5.51
CA ARG A 124 -2.99 6.25 6.81
C ARG A 124 -3.98 5.10 6.70
N ASP A 125 -3.87 4.15 7.62
CA ASP A 125 -4.79 3.02 7.77
C ASP A 125 -4.97 2.24 6.45
N ILE A 126 -3.86 1.95 5.78
CA ILE A 126 -3.86 1.18 4.54
C ILE A 126 -4.21 -0.28 4.88
N ASP A 127 -5.40 -0.69 4.47
CA ASP A 127 -5.90 -2.06 4.59
C ASP A 127 -5.98 -2.69 3.20
N VAL A 128 -5.25 -3.79 3.01
CA VAL A 128 -5.18 -4.52 1.74
C VAL A 128 -5.89 -5.85 1.91
N GLN A 129 -6.93 -6.08 1.13
CA GLN A 129 -7.75 -7.29 1.11
C GLN A 129 -7.62 -7.95 -0.25
N PHE A 130 -7.20 -9.21 -0.26
CA PHE A 130 -7.09 -10.02 -1.47
C PHE A 130 -8.40 -10.77 -1.67
N ASP A 131 -9.05 -10.54 -2.81
CA ASP A 131 -10.13 -11.37 -3.33
C ASP A 131 -9.57 -12.30 -4.41
N GLU A 132 -10.35 -13.24 -4.93
CA GLU A 132 -9.89 -14.28 -5.87
C GLU A 132 -9.18 -13.73 -7.11
N SER A 133 -9.60 -12.61 -7.66
CA SER A 133 -9.04 -12.01 -8.88
C SER A 133 -8.65 -10.54 -8.75
N THR A 134 -9.08 -9.88 -7.70
CA THR A 134 -8.87 -8.44 -7.50
C THR A 134 -8.35 -8.15 -6.10
N VAL A 135 -7.66 -7.04 -5.95
CA VAL A 135 -7.23 -6.56 -4.64
C VAL A 135 -7.94 -5.27 -4.30
N ARG A 136 -8.53 -5.23 -3.11
CA ARG A 136 -9.17 -4.03 -2.58
C ARG A 136 -8.25 -3.37 -1.57
N VAL A 137 -8.01 -2.09 -1.75
CA VAL A 137 -7.21 -1.28 -0.83
C VAL A 137 -8.03 -0.13 -0.31
N ARG A 138 -8.26 -0.13 1.00
CA ARG A 138 -8.88 0.99 1.69
C ARG A 138 -7.82 1.79 2.42
N PHE A 139 -7.88 3.11 2.32
CA PHE A 139 -7.00 3.98 3.08
C PHE A 139 -7.65 5.34 3.37
N ARG A 140 -7.03 6.07 4.29
CA ARG A 140 -7.32 7.49 4.53
C ARG A 140 -6.17 8.32 3.98
N ALA A 141 -6.50 9.33 3.19
CA ALA A 141 -5.56 10.34 2.74
C ALA A 141 -5.74 11.60 3.59
N ILE A 142 -4.64 12.10 4.13
CA ILE A 142 -4.58 13.33 4.91
C ILE A 142 -3.65 14.28 4.16
N CYS A 143 -4.15 15.42 3.75
CA CYS A 143 -3.35 16.40 3.01
C CYS A 143 -3.63 17.82 3.50
N ARG A 144 -2.72 18.70 3.18
CA ARG A 144 -2.86 20.14 3.23
C ARG A 144 -3.09 20.63 1.81
N VAL A 145 -4.06 21.50 1.61
CA VAL A 145 -4.35 22.07 0.29
C VAL A 145 -4.18 23.58 0.36
N VAL A 146 -3.39 24.10 -0.55
CA VAL A 146 -3.17 25.53 -0.71
C VAL A 146 -3.83 25.98 -2.00
N ALA A 147 -4.82 26.85 -1.88
CA ALA A 147 -5.45 27.57 -3.00
C ALA A 147 -4.95 29.00 -3.05
N GLN A 148 -5.13 29.69 -4.17
CA GLN A 148 -4.65 31.07 -4.37
C GLN A 148 -5.08 32.06 -3.25
N SER A 149 -6.23 31.85 -2.62
CA SER A 149 -6.80 32.74 -1.60
C SER A 149 -7.08 32.08 -0.25
N SER A 150 -6.84 30.78 -0.13
CA SER A 150 -7.23 30.03 1.07
C SER A 150 -6.28 28.87 1.34
N ILE A 151 -6.03 28.61 2.60
CA ILE A 151 -5.26 27.43 3.05
C ILE A 151 -6.21 26.53 3.81
N TYR A 152 -6.33 25.29 3.34
CA TYR A 152 -7.06 24.23 4.05
C TYR A 152 -6.05 23.36 4.81
N PRO A 153 -5.89 23.57 6.11
CA PRO A 153 -4.74 23.03 6.86
C PRO A 153 -4.77 21.51 7.02
N ARG A 154 -5.95 20.92 6.91
CA ARG A 154 -6.11 19.48 7.04
C ARG A 154 -7.39 18.99 6.37
N ILE A 155 -7.22 18.29 5.27
CA ILE A 155 -8.31 17.57 4.62
C ILE A 155 -8.09 16.08 4.83
N VAL A 156 -9.15 15.37 5.25
CA VAL A 156 -9.13 13.92 5.47
C VAL A 156 -10.17 13.28 4.57
N THR A 157 -9.72 12.46 3.62
CA THR A 157 -10.59 11.72 2.71
C THR A 157 -10.41 10.23 2.90
N SER A 158 -11.42 9.43 2.58
CA SER A 158 -11.36 7.97 2.61
C SER A 158 -11.61 7.41 1.21
N TRP A 159 -10.76 6.50 0.80
CA TRP A 159 -10.71 5.94 -0.54
C TRP A 159 -10.76 4.43 -0.53
N LEU A 160 -11.35 3.87 -1.56
CA LEU A 160 -11.29 2.46 -1.90
C LEU A 160 -10.76 2.35 -3.33
N LEU A 161 -9.65 1.65 -3.48
CA LEU A 161 -9.09 1.28 -4.78
C LEU A 161 -9.32 -0.20 -5.04
N HIS A 162 -9.57 -0.56 -6.29
CA HIS A 162 -9.46 -1.92 -6.77
C HIS A 162 -8.27 -1.97 -7.71
N LEU A 163 -7.42 -2.98 -7.52
CA LEU A 163 -6.22 -3.19 -8.32
C LEU A 163 -6.26 -4.59 -8.91
N ASP A 164 -5.85 -4.70 -10.16
CA ASP A 164 -5.68 -5.96 -10.85
C ASP A 164 -4.21 -6.12 -11.26
N SER A 165 -3.76 -7.37 -11.27
CA SER A 165 -2.42 -7.72 -11.75
C SER A 165 -2.39 -7.71 -13.27
N SER A 166 -1.43 -7.00 -13.84
CA SER A 166 -1.14 -6.98 -15.27
C SER A 166 0.32 -7.37 -15.53
N ASP A 167 0.68 -7.59 -16.79
CA ASP A 167 2.07 -7.88 -17.21
C ASP A 167 3.06 -6.77 -16.81
N GLN A 168 2.56 -5.56 -16.61
CA GLN A 168 3.35 -4.39 -16.20
C GLN A 168 3.29 -4.11 -14.69
N GLY A 169 2.68 -5.01 -13.90
CA GLY A 169 2.50 -4.87 -12.46
C GLY A 169 1.06 -4.56 -12.05
N TRP A 170 0.88 -4.08 -10.84
CA TRP A 170 -0.44 -3.75 -10.29
C TRP A 170 -0.97 -2.43 -10.85
N ARG A 171 -2.17 -2.45 -11.43
CA ARG A 171 -2.87 -1.26 -11.96
C ARG A 171 -4.20 -1.06 -11.27
N VAL A 172 -4.56 0.20 -11.09
CA VAL A 172 -5.85 0.59 -10.50
C VAL A 172 -6.94 0.51 -11.57
N THR A 173 -7.94 -0.34 -11.32
CA THR A 173 -9.10 -0.53 -12.21
C THR A 173 -10.35 0.18 -11.72
N ARG A 174 -10.41 0.48 -10.41
CA ARG A 174 -11.50 1.31 -9.86
C ARG A 174 -11.02 2.17 -8.72
N ILE A 175 -11.49 3.40 -8.71
CA ILE A 175 -11.31 4.37 -7.62
C ILE A 175 -12.68 4.76 -7.11
N GLN A 176 -12.89 4.68 -5.80
CA GLN A 176 -14.11 5.13 -5.17
C GLN A 176 -13.79 6.02 -3.97
N GLN A 177 -14.36 7.21 -3.95
CA GLN A 177 -14.34 8.08 -2.79
C GLN A 177 -15.44 7.64 -1.82
N LEU A 178 -15.05 7.18 -0.61
CA LEU A 178 -15.98 6.70 0.40
C LEU A 178 -16.53 7.83 1.28
N ARG A 179 -15.75 8.88 1.49
CA ARG A 179 -16.10 9.99 2.36
C ARG A 179 -15.48 11.28 1.87
N SER A 180 -16.32 12.29 1.71
CA SER A 180 -15.88 13.68 1.50
C SER A 180 -15.71 14.39 2.85
N PRO A 181 -14.69 15.23 3.02
CA PRO A 181 -14.46 16.01 4.24
C PRO A 181 -15.51 17.11 4.45
N VAL A 182 -16.15 17.57 3.39
CA VAL A 182 -17.17 18.61 3.42
C VAL A 182 -18.47 18.04 2.86
N PRO A 183 -19.60 18.13 3.59
CA PRO A 183 -20.89 17.70 3.06
C PRO A 183 -21.20 18.43 1.74
N GLY A 184 -21.51 17.67 0.69
CA GLY A 184 -21.80 18.20 -0.64
C GLY A 184 -20.59 18.43 -1.52
N LEU A 185 -19.36 18.26 -1.02
CA LEU A 185 -18.15 18.39 -1.79
C LEU A 185 -17.65 17.00 -2.24
N ASP A 186 -17.66 16.79 -3.52
CA ASP A 186 -17.12 15.59 -4.14
C ASP A 186 -15.84 15.95 -4.90
N LEU A 187 -14.70 15.48 -4.41
CA LEU A 187 -13.39 15.77 -5.01
C LEU A 187 -13.25 15.30 -6.46
N LEU A 188 -14.11 14.37 -6.90
CA LEU A 188 -14.10 13.87 -8.28
C LEU A 188 -15.05 14.65 -9.20
N THR A 189 -16.10 15.29 -8.67
CA THR A 189 -17.12 15.96 -9.48
C THR A 189 -17.23 17.47 -9.23
N ASP A 190 -16.95 17.90 -8.00
CA ASP A 190 -17.11 19.32 -7.61
C ASP A 190 -15.87 19.78 -6.83
N PRO A 191 -14.90 20.43 -7.49
CA PRO A 191 -13.78 21.05 -6.79
C PRO A 191 -14.27 22.37 -6.21
N PHE A 192 -14.20 22.52 -4.94
CA PHE A 192 -14.34 23.74 -4.14
C PHE A 192 -14.84 25.00 -4.83
#